data_4d11e11c4b682ef8959118159ca041cf
#
_entry.id   4d11e11c4b682ef8959118159ca041cf
#
_cell.length_a   1.000
_cell.length_b   1.000
_cell.length_c   1.000
_cell.angle_alpha   90.00
_cell.angle_beta   90.00
_cell.angle_gamma   90.00
#
_symmetry.space_group_name_H-M   'P 1'
#
loop_
_entity.id
_entity.type
_entity.pdbx_description
1 polymer ?
#
loop_
_entity_poly.entity_id
_entity_poly.type
_entity_poly.pdbx_seq_one_letter_code
_entity_poly.pdbx_strand_id
1 'polypeptide(L)'
;MESINPYAKARNKIVAINDSASQESQFYLLQMPFGLTYECCRVSEGTKRMKLVDLAFGKHANIEVDLSDYDEPQPSKSPMHQHNYFEFMYVLKGEVCQHIEKASYQYQAGYGCLLNCSTRHNEEFSTDFEAVFLCMSPEFIEDIMKKCGRKIYRNGEKKESVLFHFFDDCIGETKNYKKNYIDLAPVRWESMSSVHEQILHYFDQAAVELLNTKTGSLFFIQGILCSLFELFEDEEKFKMSHIRLDSGKEDHLFVRLTQFLEQEHRVINRREIAGAFNYHPDYLNRIVKKYTGMTLGAYSQSFALKEAQNMLEQGRTVSYVMQELGFTNRNYFYRVFQEMYTMSPGEMRRNRAGSSDFI
;
A
#
# COMPACT_ATOMS: atom_id res chain seq x y z
N MET A 1 -37.17 3.61 -9.06
CA MET A 1 -36.40 2.44 -9.53
C MET A 1 -35.13 2.42 -8.71
N GLU A 2 -34.96 1.40 -7.86
CA GLU A 2 -33.74 1.25 -7.10
C GLU A 2 -32.58 1.06 -8.10
N SER A 3 -31.60 1.96 -8.06
CA SER A 3 -30.38 1.80 -8.84
C SER A 3 -29.63 0.58 -8.30
N ILE A 4 -29.77 -0.55 -9.00
CA ILE A 4 -29.06 -1.78 -8.64
C ILE A 4 -27.59 -1.52 -8.91
N ASN A 5 -26.83 -1.35 -7.83
CA ASN A 5 -25.36 -1.24 -7.91
C ASN A 5 -24.82 -2.49 -8.64
N PRO A 6 -24.17 -2.35 -9.80
CA PRO A 6 -23.66 -3.50 -10.56
C PRO A 6 -22.63 -4.32 -9.78
N TYR A 7 -21.89 -3.70 -8.86
CA TYR A 7 -20.94 -4.37 -7.96
C TYR A 7 -21.63 -5.29 -6.96
N ALA A 8 -22.89 -4.98 -6.61
CA ALA A 8 -23.68 -5.77 -5.67
C ALA A 8 -24.07 -7.14 -6.20
N LYS A 9 -24.16 -7.32 -7.52
CA LYS A 9 -24.50 -8.63 -8.12
C LYS A 9 -23.35 -9.62 -8.14
N ALA A 10 -22.10 -9.12 -8.14
CA ALA A 10 -20.91 -9.97 -8.24
C ALA A 10 -20.46 -10.53 -6.89
N ARG A 11 -20.59 -9.75 -5.83
CA ARG A 11 -20.17 -10.14 -4.49
C ARG A 11 -21.35 -10.70 -3.71
N ASN A 12 -21.28 -11.98 -3.32
CA ASN A 12 -22.36 -12.75 -2.68
C ASN A 12 -22.93 -12.04 -1.44
N LYS A 13 -24.12 -11.44 -1.56
CA LYS A 13 -24.96 -10.91 -0.51
C LYS A 13 -24.52 -9.59 0.13
N ILE A 14 -25.15 -8.53 -0.33
CA ILE A 14 -25.04 -7.20 0.29
C ILE A 14 -26.08 -7.08 1.39
N VAL A 15 -25.64 -6.65 2.56
CA VAL A 15 -26.51 -6.15 3.62
C VAL A 15 -26.27 -4.65 3.71
N ALA A 16 -27.25 -3.84 3.32
CA ALA A 16 -27.21 -2.40 3.55
C ALA A 16 -27.26 -2.14 5.06
N ILE A 17 -26.26 -1.48 5.60
CA ILE A 17 -26.29 -0.98 6.97
C ILE A 17 -26.62 0.51 6.89
N ASN A 18 -27.82 0.88 7.35
CA ASN A 18 -28.16 2.27 7.55
C ASN A 18 -27.42 2.79 8.78
N ASP A 19 -26.36 3.53 8.55
CA ASP A 19 -25.75 4.35 9.58
C ASP A 19 -26.50 5.69 9.62
N SER A 20 -26.90 6.14 10.81
CA SER A 20 -27.76 7.31 11.03
C SER A 20 -27.18 8.67 10.63
N ALA A 21 -26.08 8.70 9.88
CA ALA A 21 -25.41 9.84 9.31
C ALA A 21 -25.23 9.69 7.79
N SER A 22 -26.30 9.88 7.01
CA SER A 22 -26.36 10.35 5.61
C SER A 22 -25.49 9.70 4.52
N GLN A 23 -24.83 8.58 4.72
CA GLN A 23 -24.19 7.79 3.65
C GLN A 23 -24.53 6.31 3.85
N GLU A 24 -25.26 5.73 2.89
CA GLU A 24 -25.47 4.30 2.83
C GLU A 24 -24.13 3.60 2.68
N SER A 25 -23.68 2.90 3.71
CA SER A 25 -22.52 2.02 3.62
C SER A 25 -22.99 0.60 3.31
N GLN A 26 -22.28 -0.08 2.40
CA GLN A 26 -22.59 -1.46 2.03
C GLN A 26 -21.70 -2.41 2.83
N PHE A 27 -22.23 -3.60 3.15
CA PHE A 27 -21.47 -4.64 3.81
C PHE A 27 -21.41 -5.88 2.91
N TYR A 28 -20.19 -6.33 2.58
CA TYR A 28 -19.94 -7.50 1.77
C TYR A 28 -19.56 -8.72 2.62
N LEU A 29 -20.12 -9.87 2.28
CA LEU A 29 -19.84 -11.13 2.96
C LEU A 29 -19.08 -12.07 2.02
N LEU A 30 -17.89 -12.49 2.42
CA LEU A 30 -17.18 -13.59 1.81
C LEU A 30 -17.65 -14.89 2.48
N GLN A 31 -18.24 -15.80 1.70
CA GLN A 31 -18.67 -17.13 2.17
C GLN A 31 -17.63 -18.21 1.87
N MET A 32 -16.53 -17.84 1.24
CA MET A 32 -15.42 -18.72 0.84
C MET A 32 -14.17 -18.36 1.64
N PRO A 33 -13.23 -19.29 1.86
CA PRO A 33 -12.00 -18.99 2.59
C PRO A 33 -11.13 -17.97 1.88
N PHE A 34 -11.13 -17.96 0.53
CA PHE A 34 -10.31 -17.10 -0.29
C PHE A 34 -11.00 -16.75 -1.60
N GLY A 35 -10.80 -15.55 -2.09
CA GLY A 35 -11.22 -15.05 -3.40
C GLY A 35 -10.17 -14.13 -4.02
N LEU A 36 -10.18 -14.02 -5.34
CA LEU A 36 -9.30 -13.16 -6.10
C LEU A 36 -10.14 -12.39 -7.13
N THR A 37 -10.00 -11.07 -7.16
CA THR A 37 -10.65 -10.19 -8.12
C THR A 37 -9.61 -9.45 -8.92
N TYR A 38 -9.69 -9.52 -10.25
CA TYR A 38 -9.01 -8.61 -11.16
C TYR A 38 -9.95 -7.46 -11.50
N GLU A 39 -9.48 -6.25 -11.32
CA GLU A 39 -10.22 -5.04 -11.64
C GLU A 39 -9.44 -4.18 -12.62
N CYS A 40 -10.12 -3.75 -13.69
CA CYS A 40 -9.55 -2.90 -14.72
C CYS A 40 -10.50 -1.74 -15.01
N CYS A 41 -10.03 -0.52 -14.81
CA CYS A 41 -10.73 0.70 -15.19
C CYS A 41 -10.05 1.33 -16.41
N ARG A 42 -10.84 1.77 -17.38
CA ARG A 42 -10.39 2.56 -18.55
C ARG A 42 -11.23 3.80 -18.66
N VAL A 43 -10.55 4.94 -18.66
CA VAL A 43 -11.15 6.25 -18.76
C VAL A 43 -10.69 6.89 -20.09
N SER A 44 -11.61 7.14 -20.99
CA SER A 44 -11.35 7.86 -22.24
C SER A 44 -12.36 9.00 -22.41
N GLU A 45 -12.13 9.94 -23.32
CA GLU A 45 -13.00 11.09 -23.54
C GLU A 45 -14.48 10.67 -23.64
N GLY A 46 -15.27 11.00 -22.61
CA GLY A 46 -16.70 10.73 -22.54
C GLY A 46 -17.12 9.30 -22.18
N THR A 47 -16.18 8.38 -21.94
CA THR A 47 -16.50 6.99 -21.56
C THR A 47 -15.67 6.51 -20.38
N LYS A 48 -16.33 5.77 -19.47
CA LYS A 48 -15.68 5.04 -18.40
C LYS A 48 -16.11 3.58 -18.45
N ARG A 49 -15.15 2.69 -18.62
CA ARG A 49 -15.41 1.24 -18.62
C ARG A 49 -14.70 0.56 -17.49
N MET A 50 -15.43 -0.27 -16.79
CA MET A 50 -14.89 -1.11 -15.73
C MET A 50 -15.13 -2.56 -16.08
N LYS A 51 -14.09 -3.36 -15.85
CA LYS A 51 -14.14 -4.82 -15.96
C LYS A 51 -13.67 -5.44 -14.67
N LEU A 52 -14.49 -6.34 -14.12
CA LEU A 52 -14.15 -7.17 -12.98
C LEU A 52 -14.16 -8.64 -13.38
N VAL A 53 -13.18 -9.37 -12.90
CA VAL A 53 -13.12 -10.82 -13.00
C VAL A 53 -12.98 -11.36 -11.58
N ASP A 54 -14.09 -11.86 -11.04
CA ASP A 54 -14.12 -12.48 -9.71
C ASP A 54 -13.88 -13.97 -9.80
N LEU A 55 -12.92 -14.46 -9.04
CA LEU A 55 -12.57 -15.87 -8.94
C LEU A 55 -12.73 -16.35 -7.51
N ALA A 56 -13.42 -17.48 -7.36
CA ALA A 56 -13.53 -18.23 -6.12
C ALA A 56 -13.49 -19.73 -6.45
N PHE A 57 -13.41 -20.59 -5.44
CA PHE A 57 -13.29 -22.03 -5.64
C PHE A 57 -14.38 -22.61 -6.55
N GLY A 58 -13.99 -22.98 -7.78
CA GLY A 58 -14.90 -23.52 -8.80
C GLY A 58 -15.95 -22.55 -9.33
N LYS A 59 -15.82 -21.26 -9.04
CA LYS A 59 -16.75 -20.20 -9.46
C LYS A 59 -15.98 -19.02 -10.04
N HIS A 60 -16.54 -18.44 -11.09
CA HIS A 60 -16.04 -17.18 -11.65
C HIS A 60 -17.19 -16.31 -12.13
N ALA A 61 -16.98 -15.03 -12.13
CA ALA A 61 -17.87 -14.05 -12.74
C ALA A 61 -17.05 -13.03 -13.52
N ASN A 62 -17.50 -12.74 -14.75
CA ASN A 62 -16.99 -11.64 -15.55
C ASN A 62 -18.05 -10.57 -15.61
N ILE A 63 -17.72 -9.37 -15.17
CA ILE A 63 -18.62 -8.23 -15.16
C ILE A 63 -17.95 -7.11 -15.93
N GLU A 64 -18.64 -6.62 -16.93
CA GLU A 64 -18.23 -5.43 -17.69
C GLU A 64 -19.32 -4.38 -17.54
N VAL A 65 -18.95 -3.19 -17.08
CA VAL A 65 -19.85 -2.08 -16.85
C VAL A 65 -19.36 -0.89 -17.65
N ASP A 66 -20.22 -0.39 -18.53
CA ASP A 66 -20.02 0.94 -19.13
C ASP A 66 -20.67 1.95 -18.19
N LEU A 67 -19.84 2.75 -17.52
CA LEU A 67 -20.30 3.76 -16.57
C LEU A 67 -20.77 5.03 -17.27
N SER A 68 -20.62 5.13 -18.62
CA SER A 68 -21.11 6.25 -19.42
C SER A 68 -22.63 6.19 -19.68
N ASP A 69 -23.27 5.04 -19.54
CA ASP A 69 -24.70 4.83 -19.83
C ASP A 69 -25.66 5.26 -18.69
N TYR A 70 -25.13 5.84 -17.60
CA TYR A 70 -25.93 6.31 -16.49
C TYR A 70 -26.30 7.79 -16.63
N ASP A 71 -27.60 8.12 -16.64
CA ASP A 71 -28.18 9.46 -16.80
C ASP A 71 -27.88 10.46 -15.66
N GLU A 72 -27.26 10.00 -14.56
CA GLU A 72 -26.79 10.85 -13.46
C GLU A 72 -25.29 11.08 -13.55
N PRO A 73 -24.72 12.10 -12.86
CA PRO A 73 -23.28 12.28 -12.88
C PRO A 73 -22.61 10.97 -12.46
N GLN A 74 -21.88 10.40 -13.40
CA GLN A 74 -21.32 9.04 -13.38
C GLN A 74 -20.72 8.75 -11.99
N PRO A 75 -21.00 7.61 -11.37
CA PRO A 75 -20.37 7.27 -10.11
C PRO A 75 -18.86 7.25 -10.33
N SER A 76 -18.18 8.30 -9.84
CA SER A 76 -16.72 8.40 -9.95
C SER A 76 -16.01 7.43 -9.00
N LYS A 77 -16.75 6.73 -8.15
CA LYS A 77 -16.22 5.83 -7.13
C LYS A 77 -17.22 4.73 -6.78
N SER A 78 -16.69 3.60 -6.31
CA SER A 78 -17.52 2.55 -5.71
C SER A 78 -18.24 3.08 -4.46
N PRO A 79 -19.38 2.49 -4.05
CA PRO A 79 -19.99 2.86 -2.78
C PRO A 79 -19.04 2.57 -1.62
N MET A 80 -19.04 3.44 -0.61
CA MET A 80 -18.32 3.19 0.63
C MET A 80 -18.80 1.88 1.24
N HIS A 81 -17.90 0.94 1.50
CA HIS A 81 -18.25 -0.39 2.00
C HIS A 81 -17.28 -0.90 3.06
N GLN A 82 -17.66 -1.97 3.71
CA GLN A 82 -16.82 -2.80 4.57
C GLN A 82 -17.22 -4.26 4.38
N HIS A 83 -16.42 -5.18 4.91
CA HIS A 83 -16.62 -6.61 4.69
C HIS A 83 -16.17 -7.45 5.89
N ASN A 84 -16.48 -8.76 5.88
CA ASN A 84 -16.11 -9.72 6.93
C ASN A 84 -14.77 -10.44 6.66
N TYR A 85 -13.96 -9.94 5.75
CA TYR A 85 -12.70 -10.54 5.32
C TYR A 85 -11.57 -9.50 5.31
N PHE A 86 -10.33 -9.94 5.26
CA PHE A 86 -9.19 -9.11 4.94
C PHE A 86 -9.14 -8.91 3.43
N GLU A 87 -8.92 -7.68 3.00
CA GLU A 87 -8.77 -7.36 1.59
C GLU A 87 -7.39 -6.77 1.34
N PHE A 88 -6.64 -7.40 0.43
CA PHE A 88 -5.37 -6.89 -0.03
C PHE A 88 -5.50 -6.43 -1.48
N MET A 89 -5.34 -5.14 -1.71
CA MET A 89 -5.25 -4.54 -3.04
C MET A 89 -3.79 -4.42 -3.46
N TYR A 90 -3.48 -4.78 -4.71
CA TYR A 90 -2.18 -4.53 -5.33
C TYR A 90 -2.39 -3.92 -6.72
N VAL A 91 -1.79 -2.75 -6.97
CA VAL A 91 -1.94 -2.05 -8.25
C VAL A 91 -0.93 -2.59 -9.26
N LEU A 92 -1.43 -3.13 -10.37
CA LEU A 92 -0.63 -3.72 -11.44
C LEU A 92 -0.16 -2.65 -12.43
N LYS A 93 -1.05 -1.72 -12.79
CA LYS A 93 -0.79 -0.64 -13.75
C LYS A 93 -1.61 0.60 -13.40
N GLY A 94 -1.11 1.75 -13.79
CA GLY A 94 -1.78 3.03 -13.57
C GLY A 94 -1.80 3.45 -12.12
N GLU A 95 -2.85 4.14 -11.73
CA GLU A 95 -3.05 4.60 -10.36
C GLU A 95 -4.52 4.53 -9.96
N VAL A 96 -4.78 4.26 -8.68
CA VAL A 96 -6.12 4.23 -8.09
C VAL A 96 -6.17 5.08 -6.84
N CYS A 97 -7.21 5.88 -6.70
CA CYS A 97 -7.50 6.60 -5.46
C CYS A 97 -8.37 5.72 -4.57
N GLN A 98 -7.80 5.29 -3.44
CA GLN A 98 -8.51 4.53 -2.41
C GLN A 98 -8.97 5.49 -1.31
N HIS A 99 -10.25 5.51 -1.04
CA HIS A 99 -10.79 6.21 0.13
C HIS A 99 -10.88 5.24 1.30
N ILE A 100 -10.20 5.54 2.38
CA ILE A 100 -10.19 4.72 3.60
C ILE A 100 -10.72 5.58 4.74
N GLU A 101 -11.90 5.25 5.26
CA GLU A 101 -12.65 6.03 6.23
C GLU A 101 -12.89 7.47 5.73
N LYS A 102 -12.20 8.44 6.29
CA LYS A 102 -12.34 9.87 5.96
C LYS A 102 -11.15 10.42 5.16
N ALA A 103 -10.24 9.58 4.72
CA ALA A 103 -9.03 9.99 4.03
C ALA A 103 -8.95 9.33 2.65
N SER A 104 -8.23 9.97 1.74
CA SER A 104 -8.02 9.50 0.36
C SER A 104 -6.54 9.29 0.12
N TYR A 105 -6.20 8.23 -0.58
CA TYR A 105 -4.83 7.78 -0.80
C TYR A 105 -4.64 7.37 -2.25
N GLN A 106 -3.56 7.85 -2.87
CA GLN A 106 -3.18 7.44 -4.23
C GLN A 106 -2.25 6.24 -4.16
N TYR A 107 -2.61 5.17 -4.86
CA TYR A 107 -1.79 3.98 -5.04
C TYR A 107 -1.40 3.86 -6.50
N GLN A 108 -0.11 3.85 -6.78
CA GLN A 108 0.46 3.67 -8.11
C GLN A 108 0.83 2.20 -8.34
N ALA A 109 1.18 1.86 -9.58
CA ALA A 109 1.67 0.52 -9.92
C ALA A 109 2.80 0.08 -8.96
N GLY A 110 2.69 -1.15 -8.45
CA GLY A 110 3.61 -1.71 -7.45
C GLY A 110 3.25 -1.43 -6.00
N TYR A 111 2.30 -0.54 -5.74
CA TYR A 111 1.79 -0.24 -4.39
C TYR A 111 0.61 -1.13 -4.04
N GLY A 112 0.36 -1.31 -2.74
CA GLY A 112 -0.79 -2.04 -2.26
C GLY A 112 -1.24 -1.60 -0.88
N CYS A 113 -2.41 -2.06 -0.48
CA CYS A 113 -2.88 -1.91 0.89
C CYS A 113 -3.62 -3.17 1.34
N LEU A 114 -3.46 -3.50 2.62
CA LEU A 114 -4.17 -4.59 3.28
C LEU A 114 -5.11 -4.00 4.32
N LEU A 115 -6.41 -4.14 4.07
CA LEU A 115 -7.48 -3.65 4.92
C LEU A 115 -8.02 -4.76 5.84
N ASN A 116 -8.35 -4.41 7.07
CA ASN A 116 -9.05 -5.33 7.94
C ASN A 116 -10.58 -5.25 7.75
N CYS A 117 -11.27 -6.22 8.34
CA CYS A 117 -12.73 -6.38 8.22
C CYS A 117 -13.56 -5.17 8.68
N SER A 118 -13.01 -4.30 9.55
CA SER A 118 -13.75 -3.18 10.15
C SER A 118 -13.53 -1.84 9.46
N THR A 119 -12.60 -1.78 8.51
CA THR A 119 -12.22 -0.54 7.84
C THR A 119 -13.12 -0.28 6.64
N ARG A 120 -13.84 0.85 6.65
CA ARG A 120 -14.66 1.27 5.51
C ARG A 120 -13.81 1.90 4.44
N HIS A 121 -14.06 1.54 3.20
CA HIS A 121 -13.28 2.02 2.07
C HIS A 121 -14.09 1.99 0.77
N ASN A 122 -13.55 2.63 -0.26
CA ASN A 122 -14.00 2.51 -1.64
C ASN A 122 -12.93 3.03 -2.61
N GLU A 123 -13.00 2.57 -3.86
CA GLU A 123 -12.14 2.97 -4.95
C GLU A 123 -12.76 4.12 -5.76
N GLU A 124 -11.92 5.03 -6.25
CA GLU A 124 -12.30 6.06 -7.20
C GLU A 124 -11.82 5.69 -8.61
N PHE A 125 -12.75 5.78 -9.57
CA PHE A 125 -12.55 5.44 -10.97
C PHE A 125 -12.32 6.68 -11.83
N SER A 126 -11.35 7.50 -11.45
CA SER A 126 -11.01 8.75 -12.14
C SER A 126 -9.88 8.60 -13.15
N THR A 127 -9.12 7.51 -13.08
CA THR A 127 -7.92 7.23 -13.87
C THR A 127 -7.93 5.81 -14.41
N ASP A 128 -7.06 5.55 -15.39
CA ASP A 128 -6.79 4.20 -15.87
C ASP A 128 -6.01 3.41 -14.82
N PHE A 129 -6.50 2.22 -14.46
CA PHE A 129 -5.75 1.31 -13.60
C PHE A 129 -6.07 -0.16 -13.87
N GLU A 130 -5.17 -1.03 -13.44
CA GLU A 130 -5.38 -2.46 -13.27
C GLU A 130 -4.93 -2.83 -11.86
N ALA A 131 -5.77 -3.54 -11.12
CA ALA A 131 -5.48 -3.98 -9.75
C ALA A 131 -5.97 -5.41 -9.50
N VAL A 132 -5.33 -6.06 -8.53
CA VAL A 132 -5.76 -7.34 -7.98
C VAL A 132 -6.18 -7.14 -6.54
N PHE A 133 -7.32 -7.73 -6.18
CA PHE A 133 -7.81 -7.79 -4.82
C PHE A 133 -7.79 -9.25 -4.35
N LEU A 134 -7.16 -9.50 -3.20
CA LEU A 134 -7.21 -10.80 -2.52
C LEU A 134 -8.15 -10.66 -1.33
N CYS A 135 -9.20 -11.46 -1.33
CA CYS A 135 -10.18 -11.53 -0.25
C CYS A 135 -9.89 -12.78 0.59
N MET A 136 -9.58 -12.61 1.87
CA MET A 136 -9.13 -13.67 2.77
C MET A 136 -9.99 -13.72 4.03
N SER A 137 -10.66 -14.83 4.30
CA SER A 137 -11.44 -14.94 5.54
C SER A 137 -10.53 -14.97 6.77
N PRO A 138 -10.98 -14.46 7.94
CA PRO A 138 -10.21 -14.56 9.18
C PRO A 138 -9.81 -15.98 9.53
N GLU A 139 -10.70 -16.95 9.33
CA GLU A 139 -10.46 -18.37 9.61
C GLU A 139 -9.37 -18.95 8.70
N PHE A 140 -9.35 -18.53 7.43
CA PHE A 140 -8.33 -18.95 6.48
C PHE A 140 -6.94 -18.43 6.86
N ILE A 141 -6.85 -17.18 7.25
CA ILE A 141 -5.60 -16.57 7.74
C ILE A 141 -5.16 -17.20 9.06
N GLU A 142 -6.10 -17.45 9.98
CA GLU A 142 -5.80 -18.11 11.26
C GLU A 142 -5.23 -19.53 11.05
N ASP A 143 -5.74 -20.27 10.08
CA ASP A 143 -5.23 -21.60 9.71
C ASP A 143 -3.79 -21.53 9.18
N ILE A 144 -3.48 -20.55 8.32
CA ILE A 144 -2.11 -20.27 7.87
C ILE A 144 -1.20 -19.98 9.07
N MET A 145 -1.59 -19.03 9.93
CA MET A 145 -0.79 -18.62 11.08
C MET A 145 -0.51 -19.77 12.05
N LYS A 146 -1.50 -20.64 12.27
CA LYS A 146 -1.31 -21.86 13.10
C LYS A 146 -0.25 -22.78 12.49
N LYS A 147 -0.27 -23.00 11.18
CA LYS A 147 0.69 -23.87 10.48
C LYS A 147 2.10 -23.27 10.40
N CYS A 148 2.22 -21.98 10.13
CA CYS A 148 3.52 -21.28 10.01
C CYS A 148 4.11 -20.87 11.36
N GLY A 149 3.34 -20.95 12.48
CA GLY A 149 3.77 -20.51 13.80
C GLY A 149 4.01 -19.00 13.88
N ARG A 150 3.25 -18.20 13.11
CA ARG A 150 3.34 -16.73 13.02
C ARG A 150 4.70 -16.19 12.56
N LYS A 151 5.47 -17.00 11.87
CA LYS A 151 6.83 -16.68 11.42
C LYS A 151 6.98 -16.92 9.92
N ILE A 152 7.81 -16.12 9.31
CA ILE A 152 8.24 -16.27 7.91
C ILE A 152 9.73 -16.55 7.84
N TYR A 153 10.16 -17.07 6.69
CA TYR A 153 11.58 -17.24 6.40
C TYR A 153 12.11 -16.00 5.64
N ARG A 154 13.20 -15.43 6.15
CA ARG A 154 13.89 -14.32 5.51
C ARG A 154 15.39 -14.61 5.51
N ASN A 155 15.99 -14.70 4.32
CA ASN A 155 17.40 -15.06 4.13
C ASN A 155 17.81 -16.37 4.86
N GLY A 156 16.91 -17.38 4.84
CA GLY A 156 17.13 -18.65 5.51
C GLY A 156 16.89 -18.67 7.03
N GLU A 157 16.61 -17.52 7.63
CA GLU A 157 16.30 -17.39 9.05
C GLU A 157 14.78 -17.24 9.28
N LYS A 158 14.28 -17.85 10.35
CA LYS A 158 12.89 -17.72 10.76
C LYS A 158 12.69 -16.46 11.60
N LYS A 159 11.91 -15.50 11.10
CA LYS A 159 11.65 -14.19 11.75
C LYS A 159 10.18 -14.01 12.05
N GLU A 160 9.88 -13.15 13.03
CA GLU A 160 8.50 -12.72 13.30
C GLU A 160 7.95 -11.98 12.09
N SER A 161 6.69 -12.27 11.72
CA SER A 161 6.03 -11.67 10.57
C SER A 161 5.23 -10.43 11.00
N VAL A 162 5.43 -9.32 10.32
CA VAL A 162 4.66 -8.08 10.50
C VAL A 162 3.21 -8.28 10.08
N LEU A 163 2.97 -9.00 8.97
CA LEU A 163 1.63 -9.34 8.48
C LEU A 163 0.89 -10.24 9.46
N PHE A 164 1.56 -11.28 10.00
CA PHE A 164 0.90 -12.15 10.98
C PHE A 164 0.60 -11.43 12.30
N HIS A 165 1.43 -10.49 12.72
CA HIS A 165 1.10 -9.61 13.86
C HIS A 165 -0.11 -8.73 13.57
N PHE A 166 -0.19 -8.16 12.36
CA PHE A 166 -1.36 -7.39 11.94
C PHE A 166 -2.64 -8.23 11.96
N PHE A 167 -2.61 -9.43 11.37
CA PHE A 167 -3.75 -10.34 11.38
C PHE A 167 -4.15 -10.74 12.81
N ASP A 168 -3.19 -11.07 13.67
CA ASP A 168 -3.43 -11.46 15.07
C ASP A 168 -4.04 -10.30 15.87
N ASP A 169 -3.65 -9.05 15.59
CA ASP A 169 -4.25 -7.84 16.15
C ASP A 169 -5.70 -7.61 15.70
N CYS A 170 -6.09 -8.15 14.56
CA CYS A 170 -7.41 -7.95 13.95
C CYS A 170 -8.39 -9.12 14.15
N ILE A 171 -7.90 -10.34 14.42
CA ILE A 171 -8.75 -11.53 14.61
C ILE A 171 -9.25 -11.60 16.07
N GLY A 172 -10.51 -12.01 16.24
CA GLY A 172 -11.17 -12.20 17.53
C GLY A 172 -12.22 -11.13 17.84
N GLU A 173 -13.19 -11.49 18.69
CA GLU A 173 -14.43 -10.74 18.92
C GLU A 173 -14.21 -9.28 19.36
N THR A 174 -13.21 -9.01 20.17
CA THR A 174 -12.89 -7.65 20.65
C THR A 174 -11.93 -6.87 19.75
N LYS A 175 -11.23 -7.55 18.87
CA LYS A 175 -10.19 -6.97 17.99
C LYS A 175 -10.74 -6.55 16.63
N ASN A 176 -11.81 -7.21 16.15
CA ASN A 176 -12.44 -6.95 14.85
C ASN A 176 -13.01 -5.53 14.67
N TYR A 177 -13.19 -4.76 15.74
CA TYR A 177 -13.69 -3.38 15.68
C TYR A 177 -12.58 -2.33 15.53
N LYS A 178 -11.32 -2.72 15.66
CA LYS A 178 -10.20 -1.80 15.45
C LYS A 178 -10.00 -1.59 13.95
N LYS A 179 -10.00 -0.34 13.54
CA LYS A 179 -9.77 0.06 12.14
C LYS A 179 -8.27 0.13 11.90
N ASN A 180 -7.78 -0.84 11.17
CA ASN A 180 -6.35 -0.97 10.86
C ASN A 180 -6.15 -1.31 9.39
N TYR A 181 -5.05 -0.83 8.82
CA TYR A 181 -4.58 -1.28 7.52
C TYR A 181 -3.05 -1.23 7.44
N ILE A 182 -2.50 -1.93 6.45
CA ILE A 182 -1.09 -1.85 6.09
C ILE A 182 -0.98 -1.23 4.72
N ASP A 183 -0.15 -0.20 4.59
CA ASP A 183 0.34 0.29 3.30
C ASP A 183 1.57 -0.51 2.89
N LEU A 184 1.64 -0.88 1.62
CA LEU A 184 2.77 -1.52 0.97
C LEU A 184 3.29 -0.62 -0.13
N ALA A 185 4.55 -0.22 -0.05
CA ALA A 185 5.22 0.60 -1.04
C ALA A 185 6.52 -0.05 -1.52
N PRO A 186 6.85 -0.04 -2.83
CA PRO A 186 8.14 -0.52 -3.31
C PRO A 186 9.26 0.40 -2.81
N VAL A 187 10.40 -0.19 -2.43
CA VAL A 187 11.57 0.59 -1.98
C VAL A 187 12.21 1.33 -3.16
N ARG A 188 12.29 0.70 -4.33
CA ARG A 188 12.80 1.29 -5.58
C ARG A 188 12.02 0.72 -6.75
N TRP A 189 11.12 1.50 -7.31
CA TRP A 189 10.27 1.05 -8.42
C TRP A 189 11.06 0.66 -9.67
N GLU A 190 12.14 1.37 -10.00
CA GLU A 190 12.95 1.13 -11.20
C GLU A 190 13.60 -0.27 -11.22
N SER A 191 13.80 -0.88 -10.06
CA SER A 191 14.38 -2.23 -9.93
C SER A 191 13.34 -3.32 -9.68
N MET A 192 12.05 -2.97 -9.72
CA MET A 192 10.97 -3.87 -9.31
C MET A 192 10.41 -4.77 -10.42
N SER A 193 10.88 -4.66 -11.68
CA SER A 193 10.29 -5.42 -12.81
C SER A 193 10.25 -6.92 -12.55
N SER A 194 11.36 -7.53 -12.10
CA SER A 194 11.41 -8.97 -11.79
C SER A 194 10.55 -9.35 -10.58
N VAL A 195 10.47 -8.47 -9.58
CA VAL A 195 9.63 -8.67 -8.39
C VAL A 195 8.15 -8.58 -8.77
N HIS A 196 7.81 -7.60 -9.61
CA HIS A 196 6.45 -7.44 -10.12
C HIS A 196 6.02 -8.65 -10.95
N GLU A 197 6.87 -9.16 -11.84
CA GLU A 197 6.62 -10.40 -12.59
C GLU A 197 6.43 -11.61 -11.66
N GLN A 198 7.19 -11.71 -10.58
CA GLN A 198 7.03 -12.75 -9.59
C GLN A 198 5.68 -12.65 -8.86
N ILE A 199 5.24 -11.45 -8.50
CA ILE A 199 3.92 -11.22 -7.89
C ILE A 199 2.81 -11.61 -8.85
N LEU A 200 2.89 -11.17 -10.13
CA LEU A 200 1.93 -11.57 -11.16
C LEU A 200 1.85 -13.09 -11.29
N HIS A 201 2.99 -13.75 -11.30
CA HIS A 201 3.03 -15.20 -11.38
C HIS A 201 2.30 -15.89 -10.20
N TYR A 202 2.45 -15.37 -8.97
CA TYR A 202 1.70 -15.89 -7.82
C TYR A 202 0.19 -15.66 -7.96
N PHE A 203 -0.25 -14.50 -8.47
CA PHE A 203 -1.66 -14.24 -8.71
C PHE A 203 -2.21 -15.18 -9.79
N ASP A 204 -1.49 -15.39 -10.88
CA ASP A 204 -1.88 -16.32 -11.94
C ASP A 204 -1.99 -17.77 -11.44
N GLN A 205 -1.04 -18.21 -10.61
CA GLN A 205 -1.11 -19.54 -9.98
C GLN A 205 -2.35 -19.66 -9.08
N ALA A 206 -2.64 -18.66 -8.26
CA ALA A 206 -3.85 -18.65 -7.43
C ALA A 206 -5.13 -18.67 -8.28
N ALA A 207 -5.17 -17.89 -9.37
CA ALA A 207 -6.29 -17.88 -10.30
C ALA A 207 -6.51 -19.27 -10.95
N VAL A 208 -5.44 -19.95 -11.38
CA VAL A 208 -5.52 -21.30 -11.95
C VAL A 208 -6.09 -22.31 -10.94
N GLU A 209 -5.67 -22.23 -9.68
CA GLU A 209 -6.18 -23.12 -8.61
C GLU A 209 -7.66 -22.83 -8.27
N LEU A 210 -8.08 -21.58 -8.35
CA LEU A 210 -9.48 -21.19 -8.15
C LEU A 210 -10.38 -21.66 -9.30
N LEU A 211 -9.94 -21.51 -10.55
CA LEU A 211 -10.69 -21.91 -11.74
C LEU A 211 -10.76 -23.43 -11.90
N ASN A 212 -9.68 -24.14 -11.57
CA ASN A 212 -9.56 -25.59 -11.70
C ASN A 212 -9.48 -26.28 -10.34
N THR A 213 -10.42 -25.96 -9.46
CA THR A 213 -10.42 -26.41 -8.06
C THR A 213 -10.30 -27.93 -7.92
N LYS A 214 -9.31 -28.36 -7.13
CA LYS A 214 -9.03 -29.75 -6.77
C LYS A 214 -8.98 -29.87 -5.24
N THR A 215 -8.95 -31.10 -4.74
CA THR A 215 -8.85 -31.38 -3.29
C THR A 215 -7.68 -30.66 -2.61
N GLY A 216 -6.56 -30.48 -3.31
CA GLY A 216 -5.36 -29.80 -2.80
C GLY A 216 -5.31 -28.29 -3.00
N SER A 217 -6.23 -27.69 -3.77
CA SER A 217 -6.15 -26.27 -4.17
C SER A 217 -6.05 -25.31 -3.00
N LEU A 218 -6.76 -25.58 -1.90
CA LEU A 218 -6.68 -24.75 -0.69
C LEU A 218 -5.26 -24.68 -0.12
N PHE A 219 -4.56 -25.81 -0.07
CA PHE A 219 -3.18 -25.87 0.43
C PHE A 219 -2.19 -25.18 -0.50
N PHE A 220 -2.40 -25.28 -1.82
CA PHE A 220 -1.58 -24.55 -2.80
C PHE A 220 -1.76 -23.04 -2.65
N ILE A 221 -2.99 -22.56 -2.51
CA ILE A 221 -3.28 -21.13 -2.29
C ILE A 221 -2.66 -20.65 -0.98
N GLN A 222 -2.72 -21.43 0.10
CA GLN A 222 -2.05 -21.10 1.36
C GLN A 222 -0.52 -20.97 1.16
N GLY A 223 0.09 -21.86 0.41
CA GLY A 223 1.52 -21.81 0.08
C GLY A 223 1.88 -20.58 -0.75
N ILE A 224 1.08 -20.26 -1.77
CA ILE A 224 1.24 -19.05 -2.59
C ILE A 224 1.17 -17.78 -1.73
N LEU A 225 0.21 -17.70 -0.82
CA LEU A 225 0.08 -16.55 0.08
C LEU A 225 1.26 -16.42 1.04
N CYS A 226 1.77 -17.54 1.59
CA CYS A 226 2.98 -17.51 2.40
C CYS A 226 4.17 -16.94 1.61
N SER A 227 4.34 -17.35 0.35
CA SER A 227 5.39 -16.82 -0.52
C SER A 227 5.21 -15.35 -0.85
N LEU A 228 3.98 -14.89 -1.06
CA LEU A 228 3.67 -13.46 -1.23
C LEU A 228 3.96 -12.67 0.05
N PHE A 229 3.61 -13.18 1.22
CA PHE A 229 3.87 -12.52 2.49
C PHE A 229 5.37 -12.40 2.77
N GLU A 230 6.15 -13.45 2.49
CA GLU A 230 7.61 -13.40 2.58
C GLU A 230 8.20 -12.34 1.63
N LEU A 231 7.66 -12.26 0.40
CA LEU A 231 8.11 -11.28 -0.59
C LEU A 231 7.77 -9.84 -0.19
N PHE A 232 6.58 -9.58 0.36
CA PHE A 232 6.15 -8.26 0.81
C PHE A 232 6.88 -7.82 2.08
N GLU A 233 7.32 -8.74 2.91
CA GLU A 233 8.10 -8.44 4.11
C GLU A 233 9.61 -8.32 3.85
N ASP A 234 10.06 -8.47 2.62
CA ASP A 234 11.44 -8.23 2.23
C ASP A 234 11.71 -6.71 2.19
N GLU A 235 12.40 -6.20 3.21
CA GLU A 235 12.70 -4.78 3.39
C GLU A 235 13.59 -4.18 2.29
N GLU A 236 14.28 -5.00 1.50
CA GLU A 236 15.01 -4.55 0.33
C GLU A 236 14.08 -4.26 -0.87
N LYS A 237 12.90 -4.88 -0.87
CA LYS A 237 11.91 -4.78 -1.95
C LYS A 237 10.74 -3.88 -1.58
N PHE A 238 10.18 -4.05 -0.40
CA PHE A 238 8.99 -3.34 0.05
C PHE A 238 9.16 -2.72 1.42
N LYS A 239 8.48 -1.61 1.60
CA LYS A 239 8.25 -0.98 2.88
C LYS A 239 6.79 -1.19 3.27
N MET A 240 6.56 -1.76 4.45
CA MET A 240 5.24 -1.88 5.04
C MET A 240 5.06 -0.89 6.17
N SER A 241 3.89 -0.26 6.24
CA SER A 241 3.52 0.66 7.31
C SER A 241 2.17 0.27 7.89
N HIS A 242 2.17 -0.16 9.15
CA HIS A 242 0.94 -0.50 9.88
C HIS A 242 0.27 0.78 10.40
N ILE A 243 -0.94 1.07 9.93
CA ILE A 243 -1.69 2.27 10.26
C ILE A 243 -2.90 1.89 11.10
N ARG A 244 -2.96 2.43 12.32
CA ARG A 244 -4.08 2.26 13.26
C ARG A 244 -4.96 3.51 13.21
N LEU A 245 -6.18 3.37 12.70
CA LEU A 245 -7.09 4.50 12.52
C LEU A 245 -7.77 4.97 13.82
N ASP A 246 -7.75 4.13 14.85
CA ASP A 246 -8.20 4.50 16.20
C ASP A 246 -7.12 5.22 17.03
N SER A 247 -5.86 5.20 16.59
CA SER A 247 -4.83 6.11 17.07
C SER A 247 -5.20 7.53 16.62
N GLY A 248 -4.95 8.53 17.48
CA GLY A 248 -5.46 9.89 17.26
C GLY A 248 -5.11 10.46 15.88
N LYS A 249 -5.91 11.38 15.37
CA LYS A 249 -5.69 12.04 14.06
C LYS A 249 -4.25 12.49 13.81
N GLU A 250 -3.51 12.80 14.88
CA GLU A 250 -2.11 13.23 14.81
C GLU A 250 -1.15 12.07 14.52
N ASP A 251 -1.38 10.89 15.10
CA ASP A 251 -0.55 9.70 14.87
C ASP A 251 -0.62 9.28 13.40
N HIS A 252 -1.85 9.23 12.88
CA HIS A 252 -2.09 8.93 11.46
C HIS A 252 -1.46 9.96 10.53
N LEU A 253 -1.62 11.25 10.84
CA LEU A 253 -1.05 12.32 10.04
C LEU A 253 0.49 12.28 10.06
N PHE A 254 1.09 11.93 11.20
CA PHE A 254 2.54 11.77 11.29
C PHE A 254 3.06 10.62 10.43
N VAL A 255 2.42 9.44 10.48
CA VAL A 255 2.79 8.28 9.64
C VAL A 255 2.70 8.64 8.15
N ARG A 256 1.60 9.28 7.73
CA ARG A 256 1.41 9.72 6.34
C ARG A 256 2.47 10.72 5.89
N LEU A 257 2.81 11.67 6.76
CA LEU A 257 3.86 12.64 6.49
C LEU A 257 5.22 11.95 6.30
N THR A 258 5.53 10.98 7.14
CA THR A 258 6.77 10.20 7.05
C THR A 258 6.85 9.46 5.72
N GLN A 259 5.79 8.76 5.33
CA GLN A 259 5.71 8.03 4.06
C GLN A 259 5.90 8.96 2.85
N PHE A 260 5.22 10.11 2.85
CA PHE A 260 5.36 11.11 1.81
C PHE A 260 6.81 11.59 1.67
N LEU A 261 7.47 11.94 2.79
CA LEU A 261 8.86 12.40 2.79
C LEU A 261 9.85 11.33 2.32
N GLU A 262 9.56 10.07 2.62
CA GLU A 262 10.36 8.93 2.15
C GLU A 262 10.22 8.68 0.65
N GLN A 263 9.02 8.86 0.08
CA GLN A 263 8.77 8.69 -1.36
C GLN A 263 9.41 9.81 -2.20
N GLU A 264 9.41 11.02 -1.69
CA GLU A 264 9.92 12.18 -2.40
C GLU A 264 11.45 12.20 -2.54
N HIS A 265 12.19 11.58 -1.62
CA HIS A 265 13.67 11.44 -1.62
C HIS A 265 14.49 12.75 -1.83
N ARG A 266 13.84 13.91 -1.85
CA ARG A 266 14.43 15.23 -2.13
C ARG A 266 14.15 16.25 -1.04
N VAL A 267 14.81 17.38 -1.09
CA VAL A 267 14.52 18.50 -0.19
C VAL A 267 13.17 19.12 -0.56
N ILE A 268 12.21 19.04 0.36
CA ILE A 268 10.89 19.64 0.22
C ILE A 268 10.74 20.76 1.23
N ASN A 269 10.26 21.91 0.78
CA ASN A 269 10.05 23.03 1.69
C ASN A 269 8.74 22.88 2.47
N ARG A 270 8.65 23.59 3.64
CA ARG A 270 7.50 23.53 4.55
C ARG A 270 6.16 23.89 3.90
N ARG A 271 6.14 24.80 2.91
CA ARG A 271 4.93 25.22 2.21
C ARG A 271 4.45 24.14 1.25
N GLU A 272 5.36 23.50 0.57
CA GLU A 272 5.09 22.39 -0.33
C GLU A 272 4.48 21.21 0.43
N ILE A 273 5.10 20.82 1.55
CA ILE A 273 4.56 19.77 2.44
C ILE A 273 3.15 20.16 2.94
N ALA A 274 2.99 21.40 3.38
CA ALA A 274 1.71 21.91 3.88
C ALA A 274 0.61 21.88 2.81
N GLY A 275 0.96 22.19 1.56
CA GLY A 275 0.07 22.12 0.41
C GLY A 275 -0.36 20.68 0.09
N ALA A 276 0.59 19.74 0.09
CA ALA A 276 0.32 18.32 -0.16
C ALA A 276 -0.65 17.70 0.87
N PHE A 277 -0.56 18.15 2.12
CA PHE A 277 -1.40 17.65 3.22
C PHE A 277 -2.64 18.48 3.52
N ASN A 278 -2.79 19.63 2.89
CA ASN A 278 -3.85 20.60 3.17
C ASN A 278 -3.96 20.99 4.67
N TYR A 279 -2.80 21.18 5.32
CA TYR A 279 -2.67 21.62 6.71
C TYR A 279 -1.76 22.83 6.83
N HIS A 280 -1.94 23.61 7.91
CA HIS A 280 -1.02 24.71 8.19
C HIS A 280 0.39 24.20 8.54
N PRO A 281 1.48 24.82 8.02
CA PRO A 281 2.85 24.36 8.26
C PRO A 281 3.22 24.22 9.75
N ASP A 282 2.73 25.11 10.61
CA ASP A 282 3.03 25.06 12.04
C ASP A 282 2.33 23.90 12.75
N TYR A 283 1.15 23.48 12.27
CA TYR A 283 0.48 22.30 12.78
C TYR A 283 1.27 21.03 12.46
N LEU A 284 1.72 20.87 11.21
CA LEU A 284 2.58 19.74 10.82
C LEU A 284 3.91 19.77 11.58
N ASN A 285 4.51 20.95 11.77
CA ASN A 285 5.74 21.09 12.54
C ASN A 285 5.55 20.68 14.01
N ARG A 286 4.42 21.02 14.63
CA ARG A 286 4.09 20.59 15.99
C ARG A 286 3.99 19.07 16.10
N ILE A 287 3.33 18.43 15.13
CA ILE A 287 3.20 16.98 15.07
C ILE A 287 4.57 16.33 14.93
N VAL A 288 5.36 16.72 13.92
CA VAL A 288 6.70 16.17 13.72
C VAL A 288 7.57 16.32 14.97
N LYS A 289 7.54 17.49 15.59
CA LYS A 289 8.30 17.75 16.81
C LYS A 289 7.86 16.88 17.99
N LYS A 290 6.57 16.58 18.10
CA LYS A 290 6.02 15.67 19.12
C LYS A 290 6.59 14.26 18.99
N TYR A 291 6.71 13.72 17.77
CA TYR A 291 7.12 12.33 17.52
C TYR A 291 8.63 12.14 17.35
N THR A 292 9.35 13.15 16.84
CA THR A 292 10.76 13.02 16.48
C THR A 292 11.70 13.95 17.25
N GLY A 293 11.16 14.94 17.94
CA GLY A 293 11.94 16.04 18.52
C GLY A 293 12.47 17.05 17.48
N MET A 294 12.38 16.75 16.20
CA MET A 294 12.91 17.56 15.09
C MET A 294 11.89 18.57 14.59
N THR A 295 12.37 19.65 13.93
CA THR A 295 11.49 20.51 13.14
C THR A 295 11.06 19.81 11.86
N LEU A 296 9.90 20.19 11.28
CA LEU A 296 9.42 19.66 10.00
C LEU A 296 10.47 19.77 8.88
N GLY A 297 11.20 20.92 8.83
CA GLY A 297 12.26 21.09 7.84
C GLY A 297 13.47 20.18 8.04
N ALA A 298 13.92 20.02 9.29
CA ALA A 298 15.03 19.11 9.61
C ALA A 298 14.65 17.64 9.37
N TYR A 299 13.42 17.27 9.70
CA TYR A 299 12.90 15.92 9.46
C TYR A 299 12.78 15.61 7.97
N SER A 300 12.20 16.52 7.17
CA SER A 300 12.17 16.36 5.71
C SER A 300 13.58 16.25 5.11
N GLN A 301 14.50 17.06 5.60
CA GLN A 301 15.89 17.05 5.12
C GLN A 301 16.62 15.74 5.43
N SER A 302 16.30 15.07 6.54
CA SER A 302 16.96 13.81 6.90
C SER A 302 16.72 12.71 5.86
N PHE A 303 15.56 12.68 5.20
CA PHE A 303 15.28 11.74 4.11
C PHE A 303 16.12 12.04 2.85
N ALA A 304 16.22 13.31 2.46
CA ALA A 304 17.09 13.71 1.35
C ALA A 304 18.57 13.41 1.63
N LEU A 305 19.03 13.58 2.88
CA LEU A 305 20.39 13.24 3.27
C LEU A 305 20.65 11.73 3.26
N LYS A 306 19.68 10.92 3.64
CA LYS A 306 19.74 9.45 3.54
C LYS A 306 19.89 9.01 2.08
N GLU A 307 19.12 9.59 1.19
CA GLU A 307 19.25 9.31 -0.24
C GLU A 307 20.59 9.84 -0.81
N ALA A 308 21.06 11.00 -0.33
CA ALA A 308 22.38 11.49 -0.67
C ALA A 308 23.50 10.50 -0.31
N GLN A 309 23.40 9.88 0.88
CA GLN A 309 24.32 8.82 1.29
C GLN A 309 24.29 7.65 0.29
N ASN A 310 23.11 7.11 -0.01
CA ASN A 310 22.95 6.00 -0.95
C ASN A 310 23.57 6.29 -2.32
N MET A 311 23.28 7.47 -2.86
CA MET A 311 23.81 7.89 -4.17
C MET A 311 25.35 8.07 -4.17
N LEU A 312 25.93 8.61 -3.09
CA LEU A 312 27.37 8.76 -2.93
C LEU A 312 28.07 7.40 -2.79
N GLU A 313 27.50 6.47 -2.04
CA GLU A 313 27.96 5.09 -1.92
C GLU A 313 27.86 4.34 -3.25
N GLN A 314 26.93 4.68 -4.13
CA GLN A 314 26.84 4.21 -5.52
C GLN A 314 27.88 4.87 -6.44
N GLY A 315 28.67 5.84 -5.96
CA GLY A 315 29.74 6.51 -6.70
C GLY A 315 29.29 7.75 -7.47
N ARG A 316 28.05 8.21 -7.31
CA ARG A 316 27.58 9.45 -7.95
C ARG A 316 28.41 10.66 -7.49
N THR A 317 28.55 11.66 -8.35
CA THR A 317 29.30 12.87 -7.98
C THR A 317 28.51 13.73 -7.01
N VAL A 318 29.20 14.43 -6.10
CA VAL A 318 28.55 15.32 -5.13
C VAL A 318 27.66 16.37 -5.82
N SER A 319 28.12 16.91 -6.95
CA SER A 319 27.33 17.89 -7.71
C SER A 319 26.05 17.31 -8.30
N TYR A 320 26.12 16.07 -8.81
CA TYR A 320 24.95 15.34 -9.30
C TYR A 320 23.94 15.09 -8.17
N VAL A 321 24.41 14.57 -7.02
CA VAL A 321 23.57 14.29 -5.84
C VAL A 321 22.85 15.55 -5.35
N MET A 322 23.58 16.67 -5.27
CA MET A 322 23.00 17.95 -4.85
C MET A 322 21.90 18.41 -5.82
N GLN A 323 22.13 18.30 -7.11
CA GLN A 323 21.18 18.70 -8.16
C GLN A 323 19.92 17.83 -8.09
N GLU A 324 20.09 16.51 -8.05
CA GLU A 324 18.99 15.54 -8.02
C GLU A 324 18.12 15.72 -6.79
N LEU A 325 18.71 15.94 -5.62
CA LEU A 325 18.00 16.08 -4.36
C LEU A 325 17.57 17.54 -4.05
N GLY A 326 17.79 18.47 -4.95
CA GLY A 326 17.33 19.86 -4.81
C GLY A 326 18.14 20.72 -3.83
N PHE A 327 19.38 20.35 -3.49
CA PHE A 327 20.27 21.20 -2.69
C PHE A 327 20.90 22.30 -3.54
N THR A 328 20.49 23.55 -3.32
CA THR A 328 20.98 24.71 -4.07
C THR A 328 22.25 25.34 -3.49
N ASN A 329 22.54 25.13 -2.20
CA ASN A 329 23.70 25.70 -1.53
C ASN A 329 24.68 24.60 -1.09
N ARG A 330 25.88 24.61 -1.71
CA ARG A 330 26.91 23.60 -1.45
C ARG A 330 27.46 23.62 -0.02
N ASN A 331 27.71 24.79 0.54
CA ASN A 331 28.23 24.89 1.90
C ASN A 331 27.20 24.40 2.93
N TYR A 332 25.94 24.69 2.69
CA TYR A 332 24.84 24.21 3.51
C TYR A 332 24.74 22.68 3.43
N PHE A 333 24.75 22.10 2.22
CA PHE A 333 24.70 20.65 2.03
C PHE A 333 25.87 19.95 2.75
N TYR A 334 27.11 20.43 2.58
CA TYR A 334 28.25 19.83 3.24
C TYR A 334 28.13 19.87 4.76
N ARG A 335 27.70 21.00 5.32
CA ARG A 335 27.51 21.16 6.75
C ARG A 335 26.50 20.17 7.30
N VAL A 336 25.26 20.13 6.76
CA VAL A 336 24.19 19.28 7.27
C VAL A 336 24.48 17.79 7.04
N PHE A 337 25.18 17.46 5.97
CA PHE A 337 25.64 16.10 5.71
C PHE A 337 26.70 15.67 6.74
N GLN A 338 27.65 16.51 7.04
CA GLN A 338 28.69 16.24 8.03
C GLN A 338 28.12 16.18 9.46
N GLU A 339 27.16 17.01 9.78
CA GLU A 339 26.43 16.95 11.06
C GLU A 339 25.72 15.61 11.23
N MET A 340 25.16 15.02 10.15
CA MET A 340 24.43 13.75 10.22
C MET A 340 25.35 12.52 10.19
N TYR A 341 26.39 12.54 9.37
CA TYR A 341 27.24 11.35 9.11
C TYR A 341 28.65 11.44 9.65
N THR A 342 29.02 12.52 10.34
CA THR A 342 30.37 12.79 10.89
C THR A 342 31.49 12.79 9.87
N MET A 343 31.16 12.74 8.57
CA MET A 343 32.11 12.81 7.44
C MET A 343 31.54 13.67 6.31
N SER A 344 32.43 14.18 5.45
CA SER A 344 31.97 14.97 4.30
C SER A 344 31.44 14.09 3.17
N PRO A 345 30.55 14.64 2.29
CA PRO A 345 30.06 13.91 1.10
C PRO A 345 31.19 13.41 0.19
N GLY A 346 32.27 14.16 0.11
CA GLY A 346 33.47 13.80 -0.68
C GLY A 346 34.25 12.63 -0.09
N GLU A 347 34.34 12.54 1.22
CA GLU A 347 34.96 11.42 1.93
C GLU A 347 34.14 10.16 1.81
N MET A 348 32.84 10.24 2.02
CA MET A 348 31.91 9.10 1.87
C MET A 348 32.05 8.48 0.47
N ARG A 349 32.06 9.29 -0.57
CA ARG A 349 32.23 8.80 -1.94
C ARG A 349 33.61 8.14 -2.17
N ARG A 350 34.70 8.63 -1.55
CA ARG A 350 36.06 8.09 -1.70
C ARG A 350 36.24 6.78 -0.96
N ASN A 351 35.66 6.61 0.21
CA ASN A 351 35.79 5.40 1.02
C ASN A 351 35.27 4.14 0.31
N ARG A 352 34.36 4.29 -0.66
CA ARG A 352 33.97 3.19 -1.55
C ARG A 352 35.08 2.79 -2.53
N ALA A 353 35.88 3.75 -3.05
CA ALA A 353 36.93 3.45 -4.00
C ALA A 353 38.07 2.62 -3.38
N GLY A 354 38.24 2.68 -2.04
CA GLY A 354 39.20 1.89 -1.31
C GLY A 354 38.77 0.45 -0.95
N SER A 355 37.49 0.11 -1.14
CA SER A 355 36.98 -1.25 -0.86
C SER A 355 36.98 -2.17 -2.10
N SER A 356 37.28 -1.66 -3.29
CA SER A 356 37.25 -2.44 -4.55
C SER A 356 38.64 -2.99 -4.94
N ASP A 357 39.70 -2.68 -4.18
CA ASP A 357 41.08 -3.13 -4.51
C ASP A 357 41.55 -4.36 -3.72
N PHE A 358 40.61 -5.07 -3.05
CA PHE A 358 40.90 -6.36 -2.40
C PHE A 358 39.88 -7.43 -2.85
N ILE A 359 39.98 -7.83 -4.11
CA ILE A 359 39.56 -9.19 -4.56
C ILE A 359 40.56 -9.59 -5.67
#